data_06a3b7ffdc0b37e3c49af3e2670e218b
#
_entry.id   06a3b7ffdc0b37e3c49af3e2670e218b
#
_cell.length_a   1.000
_cell.length_b   1.000
_cell.length_c   1.000
_cell.angle_alpha   90.00
_cell.angle_beta   90.00
_cell.angle_gamma   90.00
#
_symmetry.space_group_name_H-M   'P 1'
#
loop_
_entity.id
_entity.type
_entity.pdbx_description
1 polymer ?
#
loop_
_entity_poly.entity_id
_entity_poly.type
_entity_poly.pdbx_seq_one_letter_code
_entity_poly.pdbx_strand_id
1 'polypeptide(L)'
;MVGENGKVMVHVQRDMEKLHLVVMNHEHIAGGSSVYEVINQYKALKSDDEDSTDVRDRRFDVTLMINGLPMIHIELKNKQHSYMDGFWQIKKYIGEGKFTGIFSAVQMFVVSNGVDTRYFAAAGDTELNPKFMSDG
;
A
#
# COMPACT_ATOMS: atom_id res chain seq x y z
N MET A 1 -9.37 -8.46 6.57
CA MET A 1 -10.35 -7.36 6.60
C MET A 1 -11.25 -7.46 5.37
N VAL A 2 -12.09 -8.45 5.30
CA VAL A 2 -13.14 -8.55 4.27
C VAL A 2 -14.44 -8.62 5.02
N GLY A 3 -15.23 -7.56 4.96
CA GLY A 3 -16.56 -7.53 5.53
C GLY A 3 -17.52 -8.30 4.63
N GLU A 4 -18.58 -8.86 5.20
CA GLU A 4 -19.67 -9.45 4.45
C GLU A 4 -20.32 -8.40 3.54
N ASN A 5 -20.82 -8.83 2.39
CA ASN A 5 -21.55 -8.01 1.42
C ASN A 5 -20.75 -6.87 0.75
N GLY A 6 -19.45 -7.09 0.46
CA GLY A 6 -18.64 -6.10 -0.27
C GLY A 6 -18.34 -4.82 0.50
N LYS A 7 -18.48 -4.83 1.82
CA LYS A 7 -18.11 -3.72 2.71
C LYS A 7 -16.84 -4.07 3.47
N VAL A 8 -15.90 -3.16 3.49
CA VAL A 8 -14.73 -3.23 4.36
C VAL A 8 -15.00 -2.39 5.59
N MET A 9 -14.96 -3.03 6.75
CA MET A 9 -15.22 -2.39 8.04
C MET A 9 -13.97 -2.40 8.90
N VAL A 10 -13.75 -1.31 9.60
CA VAL A 10 -12.74 -1.18 10.65
C VAL A 10 -13.43 -1.09 11.99
N HIS A 11 -12.97 -1.92 12.92
CA HIS A 11 -13.45 -1.88 14.30
C HIS A 11 -12.56 -0.92 15.09
N VAL A 12 -13.17 0.12 15.60
CA VAL A 12 -12.50 1.08 16.48
C VAL A 12 -13.10 0.95 17.87
N GLN A 13 -12.25 0.71 18.86
CA GLN A 13 -12.68 0.74 20.25
C GLN A 13 -12.39 2.12 20.83
N ARG A 14 -13.45 2.80 21.25
CA ARG A 14 -13.35 4.08 21.95
C ARG A 14 -14.07 3.93 23.28
N ASP A 15 -13.31 4.05 24.37
CA ASP A 15 -13.78 3.83 25.73
C ASP A 15 -14.42 2.43 25.90
N MET A 16 -15.70 2.35 26.22
CA MET A 16 -16.43 1.08 26.34
C MET A 16 -17.29 0.73 25.11
N GLU A 17 -17.22 1.51 24.06
CA GLU A 17 -18.00 1.28 22.83
C GLU A 17 -17.13 0.74 21.70
N LYS A 18 -17.64 -0.28 21.03
CA LYS A 18 -17.08 -0.78 19.74
C LYS A 18 -17.82 -0.11 18.60
N LEU A 19 -17.10 0.73 17.87
CA LEU A 19 -17.61 1.37 16.67
C LEU A 19 -17.21 0.56 15.44
N HIS A 20 -18.18 0.32 14.55
CA HIS A 20 -17.96 -0.31 13.25
C HIS A 20 -18.01 0.76 12.19
N LEU A 21 -16.84 1.13 11.66
CA LEU A 21 -16.73 2.11 10.58
C LEU A 21 -16.68 1.38 9.24
N VAL A 22 -17.64 1.65 8.37
CA VAL A 22 -17.59 1.19 6.98
C VAL A 22 -16.62 2.11 6.23
N VAL A 23 -15.47 1.57 5.85
CA VAL A 23 -14.41 2.34 5.17
C VAL A 23 -14.56 2.24 3.66
N MET A 24 -15.03 1.10 3.17
CA MET A 24 -15.29 0.88 1.75
C MET A 24 -16.60 0.13 1.56
N ASN A 25 -17.35 0.53 0.54
CA ASN A 25 -18.55 -0.17 0.09
C ASN A 25 -18.44 -0.31 -1.43
N HIS A 26 -18.53 -1.53 -1.95
CA HIS A 26 -18.39 -1.79 -3.39
C HIS A 26 -19.44 -1.04 -4.23
N GLU A 27 -20.64 -0.81 -3.70
CA GLU A 27 -21.69 -0.02 -4.35
C GLU A 27 -21.28 1.46 -4.57
N HIS A 28 -20.29 1.95 -3.83
CA HIS A 28 -19.83 3.33 -3.89
C HIS A 28 -18.50 3.51 -4.62
N ILE A 29 -17.89 2.43 -5.12
CA ILE A 29 -16.56 2.51 -5.78
C ILE A 29 -16.68 3.19 -7.15
N ALA A 30 -17.74 2.94 -7.89
CA ALA A 30 -17.88 3.42 -9.27
C ALA A 30 -18.83 4.63 -9.40
N GLY A 31 -18.65 5.67 -8.64
CA GLY A 31 -19.42 6.92 -8.77
C GLY A 31 -20.26 7.28 -7.56
N GLY A 32 -19.95 6.72 -6.41
CA GLY A 32 -20.60 7.03 -5.14
C GLY A 32 -19.84 8.06 -4.32
N SER A 33 -19.90 7.90 -3.00
CA SER A 33 -19.33 8.83 -2.02
C SER A 33 -17.87 8.56 -1.67
N SER A 34 -17.16 7.72 -2.44
CA SER A 34 -15.74 7.44 -2.19
C SER A 34 -14.86 8.62 -2.57
N VAL A 35 -13.91 8.93 -1.71
CA VAL A 35 -12.90 9.98 -1.94
C VAL A 35 -11.61 9.30 -2.42
N TYR A 36 -11.09 9.78 -3.55
CA TYR A 36 -9.84 9.29 -4.14
C TYR A 36 -8.79 10.39 -4.03
N GLU A 37 -7.62 10.03 -3.49
CA GLU A 37 -6.52 10.95 -3.28
C GLU A 37 -5.22 10.34 -3.77
N VAL A 38 -4.31 11.19 -4.25
CA VAL A 38 -2.95 10.81 -4.64
C VAL A 38 -1.98 11.52 -3.73
N ILE A 39 -1.15 10.76 -3.04
CA ILE A 39 -0.10 11.30 -2.19
C ILE A 39 1.25 11.02 -2.84
N ASN A 40 2.02 12.09 -3.09
CA ASN A 40 3.38 12.00 -3.58
C ASN A 40 4.38 12.05 -2.44
N GLN A 41 5.40 11.22 -2.51
CA GLN A 41 6.56 11.26 -1.63
C GLN A 41 6.24 11.22 -0.13
N TYR A 42 5.35 10.31 0.26
CA TYR A 42 5.05 10.10 1.67
C TYR A 42 6.29 9.58 2.42
N LYS A 43 6.65 10.24 3.50
CA LYS A 43 7.70 9.77 4.41
C LYS A 43 7.11 8.72 5.36
N ALA A 44 7.47 7.47 5.19
CA ALA A 44 7.16 6.46 6.21
C ALA A 44 8.04 6.71 7.44
N LEU A 45 7.40 7.14 8.53
CA LEU A 45 8.09 7.31 9.81
C LEU A 45 8.52 5.93 10.35
N LYS A 46 9.60 5.91 11.13
CA LYS A 46 9.99 4.75 11.92
C LYS A 46 8.83 4.32 12.80
N SER A 47 8.59 3.01 12.91
CA SER A 47 7.94 2.47 14.10
C SER A 47 8.86 2.73 15.29
N ASP A 48 8.30 3.14 16.44
CA ASP A 48 9.02 3.51 17.67
C ASP A 48 9.78 2.35 18.37
N ASP A 49 10.09 1.27 17.65
CA ASP A 49 10.95 0.20 18.16
C ASP A 49 12.41 0.70 18.20
N GLU A 50 12.83 1.08 19.38
CA GLU A 50 14.08 1.78 19.70
C GLU A 50 15.38 1.01 19.38
N ASP A 51 15.35 -0.20 18.82
CA ASP A 51 16.54 -1.07 18.77
C ASP A 51 17.10 -1.32 17.36
N SER A 52 16.63 -0.64 16.34
CA SER A 52 17.21 -0.78 15.00
C SER A 52 18.01 0.45 14.55
N THR A 53 19.32 0.36 14.72
CA THR A 53 20.29 1.43 14.38
C THR A 53 20.44 1.72 12.88
N ASP A 54 19.72 1.04 11.98
CA ASP A 54 19.93 1.13 10.53
C ASP A 54 18.64 1.35 9.70
N VAL A 55 17.58 1.85 10.28
CA VAL A 55 16.35 2.13 9.54
C VAL A 55 16.37 3.55 9.01
N ARG A 56 16.82 3.71 7.77
CA ARG A 56 16.72 4.97 7.02
C ARG A 56 15.26 5.36 6.81
N ASP A 57 14.94 6.63 6.98
CA ASP A 57 13.66 7.19 6.53
C ASP A 57 13.44 6.80 5.07
N ARG A 58 12.35 6.08 4.79
CA ARG A 58 11.98 5.70 3.44
C ARG A 58 10.92 6.66 2.94
N ARG A 59 11.03 7.02 1.68
CA ARG A 59 10.05 7.85 0.99
C ARG A 59 9.32 6.98 -0.02
N PHE A 60 8.02 6.88 0.12
CA PHE A 60 7.17 6.24 -0.86
C PHE A 60 6.93 7.20 -2.02
N ASP A 61 7.07 6.73 -3.26
CA ASP A 61 6.97 7.61 -4.41
C ASP A 61 5.54 8.12 -4.62
N VAL A 62 4.60 7.22 -4.86
CA VAL A 62 3.19 7.59 -5.04
C VAL A 62 2.30 6.59 -4.32
N THR A 63 1.29 7.08 -3.62
CA THR A 63 0.28 6.24 -2.99
C THR A 63 -1.11 6.74 -3.37
N LEU A 64 -1.94 5.83 -3.88
CA LEU A 64 -3.35 6.08 -4.12
C LEU A 64 -4.15 5.72 -2.88
N MET A 65 -4.92 6.67 -2.40
CA MET A 65 -5.77 6.54 -1.23
C MET A 65 -7.24 6.42 -1.66
N ILE A 66 -7.98 5.59 -0.97
CA ILE A 66 -9.44 5.53 -1.09
C ILE A 66 -10.02 5.70 0.30
N ASN A 67 -10.83 6.73 0.50
CA ASN A 67 -11.42 7.07 1.80
C ASN A 67 -10.37 7.17 2.93
N GLY A 68 -9.21 7.75 2.62
CA GLY A 68 -8.12 7.90 3.58
C GLY A 68 -7.29 6.63 3.83
N LEU A 69 -7.57 5.51 3.14
CA LEU A 69 -6.76 4.28 3.22
C LEU A 69 -5.82 4.16 2.03
N PRO A 70 -4.53 3.87 2.25
CA PRO A 70 -3.58 3.57 1.18
C PRO A 70 -3.93 2.23 0.54
N MET A 71 -4.37 2.24 -0.71
CA MET A 71 -4.83 1.05 -1.41
C MET A 71 -3.84 0.56 -2.45
N ILE A 72 -3.13 1.49 -3.12
CA ILE A 72 -2.17 1.16 -4.16
C ILE A 72 -0.90 1.96 -3.90
N HIS A 73 0.22 1.27 -3.86
CA HIS A 73 1.54 1.90 -3.82
C HIS A 73 2.25 1.75 -5.16
N ILE A 74 2.78 2.86 -5.67
CA ILE A 74 3.47 2.94 -6.96
C ILE A 74 4.91 3.33 -6.70
N GLU A 75 5.84 2.49 -7.13
CA GLU A 75 7.27 2.75 -7.10
C GLU A 75 7.75 3.15 -8.49
N LEU A 76 8.36 4.33 -8.59
CA LEU A 76 8.83 4.89 -9.84
C LEU A 76 10.35 4.78 -9.95
N LYS A 77 10.81 4.41 -11.13
CA LYS A 77 12.23 4.37 -11.47
C LYS A 77 12.50 5.24 -12.70
N ASN A 78 13.72 5.71 -12.82
CA ASN A 78 14.17 6.37 -14.03
C ASN A 78 14.20 5.34 -15.18
N LYS A 79 13.92 5.78 -16.42
CA LYS A 79 13.93 4.95 -17.63
C LYS A 79 15.24 4.20 -17.89
N GLN A 80 16.35 4.62 -17.26
CA GLN A 80 17.63 3.93 -17.33
C GLN A 80 17.72 2.72 -16.39
N HIS A 81 16.76 2.57 -15.47
CA HIS A 81 16.66 1.47 -14.53
C HIS A 81 15.60 0.47 -14.98
N SER A 82 15.78 -0.77 -14.61
CA SER A 82 14.75 -1.79 -14.80
C SER A 82 13.59 -1.55 -13.84
N TYR A 83 12.35 -1.84 -14.28
CA TYR A 83 11.20 -1.90 -13.37
C TYR A 83 11.41 -2.92 -12.25
N MET A 84 12.26 -3.93 -12.48
CA MET A 84 12.64 -4.92 -11.47
C MET A 84 13.31 -4.29 -10.25
N ASP A 85 14.02 -3.17 -10.42
CA ASP A 85 14.63 -2.45 -9.29
C ASP A 85 13.53 -1.91 -8.35
N GLY A 86 12.41 -1.48 -8.92
CA GLY A 86 11.23 -1.09 -8.16
C GLY A 86 10.61 -2.27 -7.39
N PHE A 87 10.50 -3.43 -8.03
CA PHE A 87 10.01 -4.65 -7.38
C PHE A 87 10.87 -5.04 -6.17
N TRP A 88 12.19 -5.08 -6.34
CA TRP A 88 13.10 -5.44 -5.25
C TRP A 88 13.08 -4.41 -4.13
N GLN A 89 12.86 -3.14 -4.47
CA GLN A 89 12.70 -2.09 -3.47
C GLN A 89 11.43 -2.27 -2.65
N ILE A 90 10.29 -2.56 -3.27
CA ILE A 90 9.04 -2.85 -2.57
C ILE A 90 9.21 -4.08 -1.67
N LYS A 91 9.79 -5.17 -2.20
CA LYS A 91 10.05 -6.39 -1.43
C LYS A 91 10.91 -6.09 -0.19
N LYS A 92 11.95 -5.28 -0.35
CA LYS A 92 12.78 -4.81 0.76
C LYS A 92 11.96 -4.03 1.79
N TYR A 93 11.09 -3.11 1.35
CA TYR A 93 10.25 -2.33 2.25
C TYR A 93 9.28 -3.20 3.06
N ILE A 94 8.72 -4.24 2.43
CA ILE A 94 7.85 -5.19 3.13
C ILE A 94 8.67 -5.94 4.19
N GLY A 95 9.84 -6.45 3.84
CA GLY A 95 10.73 -7.15 4.78
C GLY A 95 11.21 -6.26 5.94
N GLU A 96 11.35 -4.95 5.71
CA GLU A 96 11.67 -3.95 6.74
C GLU A 96 10.43 -3.50 7.57
N GLY A 97 9.25 -4.07 7.32
CA GLY A 97 8.03 -3.72 8.03
C GLY A 97 7.50 -2.32 7.73
N LYS A 98 7.79 -1.75 6.56
CA LYS A 98 7.34 -0.38 6.19
C LYS A 98 5.86 -0.31 5.84
N PHE A 99 5.26 -1.42 5.41
CA PHE A 99 3.84 -1.54 5.14
C PHE A 99 3.09 -2.05 6.38
N THR A 100 3.19 -1.32 7.49
CA THR A 100 2.52 -1.59 8.75
C THR A 100 1.54 -0.47 9.11
N GLY A 101 0.76 -0.64 10.15
CA GLY A 101 -0.25 0.33 10.54
C GLY A 101 -1.25 0.57 9.42
N ILE A 102 -1.51 1.82 9.07
CA ILE A 102 -2.43 2.20 8.01
C ILE A 102 -2.00 1.64 6.63
N PHE A 103 -0.69 1.51 6.37
CA PHE A 103 -0.16 0.96 5.12
C PHE A 103 -0.35 -0.54 4.95
N SER A 104 -0.78 -1.26 6.00
CA SER A 104 -1.21 -2.66 5.87
C SER A 104 -2.47 -2.82 5.02
N ALA A 105 -3.17 -1.72 4.71
CA ALA A 105 -4.33 -1.71 3.83
C ALA A 105 -3.98 -1.81 2.34
N VAL A 106 -2.71 -1.62 1.95
CA VAL A 106 -2.26 -1.71 0.55
C VAL A 106 -2.61 -3.08 -0.02
N GLN A 107 -3.32 -3.07 -1.16
CA GLN A 107 -3.81 -4.25 -1.85
C GLN A 107 -3.03 -4.56 -3.13
N MET A 108 -2.41 -3.54 -3.71
CA MET A 108 -1.71 -3.67 -4.98
C MET A 108 -0.45 -2.81 -5.00
N PHE A 109 0.58 -3.36 -5.60
CA PHE A 109 1.81 -2.64 -5.92
C PHE A 109 1.92 -2.45 -7.43
N VAL A 110 2.45 -1.31 -7.82
CA VAL A 110 2.80 -0.97 -9.20
C VAL A 110 4.26 -0.54 -9.23
N VAL A 111 4.99 -1.00 -10.22
CA VAL A 111 6.36 -0.58 -10.52
C VAL A 111 6.42 -0.05 -11.94
N SER A 112 7.05 1.10 -12.15
CA SER A 112 7.19 1.69 -13.48
C SER A 112 8.52 2.41 -13.63
N ASN A 113 9.10 2.32 -14.83
CA ASN A 113 10.25 3.13 -15.23
C ASN A 113 9.91 4.14 -16.33
N GLY A 114 8.60 4.31 -16.60
CA GLY A 114 8.11 5.20 -17.64
C GLY A 114 8.12 4.59 -19.06
N VAL A 115 8.68 3.38 -19.22
CA VAL A 115 8.66 2.58 -20.45
C VAL A 115 7.86 1.32 -20.21
N ASP A 116 8.23 0.60 -19.15
CA ASP A 116 7.56 -0.62 -18.71
C ASP A 116 6.84 -0.36 -17.40
N THR A 117 5.64 -0.88 -17.29
CA THR A 117 4.84 -0.85 -16.06
C THR A 117 4.37 -2.27 -15.74
N ARG A 118 4.47 -2.65 -14.48
CA ARG A 118 4.00 -3.94 -13.96
C ARG A 118 3.24 -3.74 -12.68
N TYR A 119 2.27 -4.59 -12.43
CA TYR A 119 1.52 -4.58 -11.18
C TYR A 119 1.39 -6.00 -10.60
N PHE A 120 1.22 -6.08 -9.29
CA PHE A 120 1.07 -7.32 -8.56
C PHE A 120 0.28 -7.11 -7.26
N ALA A 121 -0.38 -8.16 -6.80
CA ALA A 121 -1.12 -8.11 -5.53
C ALA A 121 -0.16 -7.98 -4.36
N ALA A 122 -0.59 -7.29 -3.30
CA ALA A 122 0.12 -7.25 -2.05
C ALA A 122 0.14 -8.63 -1.39
N ALA A 123 1.31 -9.05 -0.94
CA ALA A 123 1.55 -10.31 -0.26
C ALA A 123 2.76 -10.15 0.70
N GLY A 124 3.01 -11.13 1.56
CA GLY A 124 4.22 -11.17 2.36
C GLY A 124 5.49 -11.24 1.50
N ASP A 125 6.62 -10.81 2.05
CA ASP A 125 7.89 -10.74 1.31
C ASP A 125 8.32 -12.10 0.74
N THR A 126 8.03 -13.19 1.45
CA THR A 126 8.32 -14.56 1.04
C THR A 126 7.44 -15.05 -0.10
N GLU A 127 6.24 -14.50 -0.25
CA GLU A 127 5.25 -14.86 -1.27
C GLU A 127 5.41 -14.06 -2.56
N LEU A 128 6.05 -12.88 -2.48
CA LEU A 128 6.27 -12.04 -3.64
C LEU A 128 7.26 -12.67 -4.62
N ASN A 129 6.76 -12.90 -5.83
CA ASN A 129 7.55 -13.48 -6.92
C ASN A 129 7.36 -12.67 -8.21
N PRO A 130 8.45 -12.27 -8.88
CA PRO A 130 8.36 -11.52 -10.13
C PRO A 130 7.53 -12.20 -11.24
N LYS A 131 7.40 -13.53 -11.20
CA LYS A 131 6.60 -14.29 -12.16
C LYS A 131 5.11 -14.01 -12.10
N PHE A 132 4.62 -13.43 -11.00
CA PHE A 132 3.22 -13.08 -10.83
C PHE A 132 2.91 -11.61 -11.17
N MET A 133 3.88 -10.89 -11.70
CA MET A 133 3.64 -9.53 -12.19
C MET A 133 2.89 -9.58 -13.52
N SER A 134 1.87 -8.74 -13.62
CA SER A 134 1.11 -8.54 -14.85
C SER A 134 1.56 -7.29 -15.59
N ASP A 135 1.40 -7.30 -16.89
CA ASP A 135 1.66 -6.13 -17.73
C ASP A 135 0.64 -5.03 -17.45
N GLY A 136 1.14 -3.81 -17.32
CA GLY A 136 0.32 -2.62 -17.16
C GLY A 136 -0.04 -1.98 -18.49
#